data_2669ef02b8a890c41c290ccb31661c58
#
_entry.id   2669ef02b8a890c41c290ccb31661c58
#
_cell.length_a   1.000
_cell.length_b   1.000
_cell.length_c   1.000
_cell.angle_alpha   90.00
_cell.angle_beta   90.00
_cell.angle_gamma   90.00
#
_symmetry.space_group_name_H-M   'P 1'
#
loop_
_entity.id
_entity.type
_entity.pdbx_description
1 polymer ?
#
loop_
_entity_poly.entity_id
_entity_poly.type
_entity_poly.pdbx_seq_one_letter_code
_entity_poly.pdbx_strand_id
1 'polypeptide(L)'
;LSCGINLINNQELNPLRATTYGVGELLADALQKGYKKFIIGLGGSATSDCGLGMLTALKNILGNSWRDKILHNLDVTLASDVSNPLYGEHGAAAVFGPQKGATTEMIGYLDRRARTFSRMASVQLGVDHAFDKGAGAAGGLGYAFLQFMNAKIQSGVDVLFETIHFDAIIDKVDLII
;
A
#
# COMPACT_ATOMS: atom_id res chain seq x y z
N LEU A 1 6.28 8.70 6.09
CA LEU A 1 5.02 8.68 6.88
C LEU A 1 3.95 9.62 6.31
N SER A 2 3.65 9.57 5.01
CA SER A 2 2.70 10.52 4.40
C SER A 2 1.21 10.25 4.75
N CYS A 3 0.89 9.09 5.34
CA CYS A 3 -0.46 8.73 5.79
C CYS A 3 -0.44 7.93 7.11
N GLY A 4 0.54 8.19 7.97
CA GLY A 4 0.74 7.45 9.23
C GLY A 4 -0.28 7.81 10.30
N ILE A 5 -0.72 6.81 11.07
CA ILE A 5 -1.67 6.98 12.17
C ILE A 5 -1.11 7.90 13.27
N ASN A 6 0.20 7.87 13.48
CA ASN A 6 0.89 8.69 14.48
C ASN A 6 0.91 10.20 14.15
N LEU A 7 0.46 10.59 12.96
CA LEU A 7 0.35 11.99 12.55
C LEU A 7 -1.01 12.61 12.91
N ILE A 8 -1.94 11.79 13.39
CA ILE A 8 -3.32 12.20 13.67
C ILE A 8 -3.58 11.99 15.16
N ASN A 9 -4.23 12.97 15.78
CA ASN A 9 -4.70 12.83 17.15
C ASN A 9 -5.73 11.69 17.24
N ASN A 10 -5.65 10.86 18.26
CA ASN A 10 -6.56 9.70 18.44
C ASN A 10 -8.06 10.07 18.41
N GLN A 11 -8.41 11.28 18.83
CA GLN A 11 -9.79 11.78 18.81
C GLN A 11 -10.27 12.17 17.39
N GLU A 12 -9.33 12.33 16.45
CA GLU A 12 -9.59 12.77 15.07
C GLU A 12 -9.47 11.62 14.06
N LEU A 13 -9.18 10.41 14.54
CA LEU A 13 -9.06 9.23 13.68
C LEU A 13 -10.37 8.97 12.93
N ASN A 14 -10.31 9.00 11.61
CA ASN A 14 -11.46 8.72 10.76
C ASN A 14 -11.00 8.11 9.42
N PRO A 15 -11.11 6.79 9.25
CA PRO A 15 -10.64 6.12 8.03
C PRO A 15 -11.49 6.41 6.78
N LEU A 16 -12.67 7.03 6.94
CA LEU A 16 -13.46 7.51 5.79
C LEU A 16 -12.90 8.81 5.20
N ARG A 17 -12.17 9.59 6.00
CA ARG A 17 -11.60 10.90 5.60
C ARG A 17 -10.11 10.83 5.29
N ALA A 18 -9.40 9.93 5.95
CA ALA A 18 -7.97 9.74 5.73
C ALA A 18 -7.69 9.25 4.30
N THR A 19 -6.69 9.82 3.66
CA THR A 19 -6.39 9.57 2.26
C THR A 19 -4.92 9.24 2.03
N THR A 20 -4.65 8.41 1.01
CA THR A 20 -3.32 8.11 0.51
C THR A 20 -2.79 9.13 -0.51
N TYR A 21 -3.46 10.28 -0.68
CA TYR A 21 -3.11 11.27 -1.70
C TYR A 21 -1.64 11.71 -1.61
N GLY A 22 -1.13 12.00 -0.41
CA GLY A 22 0.27 12.37 -0.19
C GLY A 22 1.29 11.28 -0.59
N VAL A 23 0.90 10.00 -0.55
CA VAL A 23 1.75 8.92 -1.10
C VAL A 23 1.90 9.09 -2.61
N GLY A 24 0.82 9.43 -3.29
CA GLY A 24 0.83 9.69 -4.73
C GLY A 24 1.64 10.92 -5.11
N GLU A 25 1.61 11.99 -4.30
CA GLU A 25 2.44 13.19 -4.50
C GLU A 25 3.94 12.87 -4.40
N LEU A 26 4.35 12.13 -3.36
CA LEU A 26 5.74 11.69 -3.19
C LEU A 26 6.21 10.80 -4.35
N LEU A 27 5.37 9.86 -4.78
CA LEU A 27 5.66 9.00 -5.92
C LEU A 27 5.78 9.80 -7.22
N ALA A 28 4.85 10.72 -7.47
CA ALA A 28 4.87 11.55 -8.66
C ALA A 28 6.13 12.41 -8.75
N ASP A 29 6.53 13.05 -7.63
CA ASP A 29 7.76 13.82 -7.55
C ASP A 29 9.00 12.96 -7.83
N ALA A 30 9.10 11.79 -7.22
CA ALA A 30 10.20 10.87 -7.45
C ALA A 30 10.26 10.38 -8.92
N LEU A 31 9.13 10.06 -9.51
CA LEU A 31 9.03 9.65 -10.91
C LEU A 31 9.43 10.76 -11.88
N GLN A 32 9.02 12.01 -11.60
CA GLN A 32 9.44 13.19 -12.39
C GLN A 32 10.95 13.44 -12.32
N LYS A 33 11.59 13.10 -11.19
CA LYS A 33 13.03 13.13 -10.99
C LYS A 33 13.79 11.95 -11.62
N GLY A 34 13.06 11.00 -12.24
CA GLY A 34 13.64 9.87 -12.96
C GLY A 34 13.93 8.63 -12.10
N TYR A 35 13.50 8.59 -10.83
CA TYR A 35 13.62 7.39 -10.01
C TYR A 35 12.69 6.29 -10.51
N LYS A 36 13.16 5.04 -10.51
CA LYS A 36 12.44 3.88 -11.05
C LYS A 36 12.36 2.71 -10.09
N LYS A 37 13.23 2.66 -9.08
CA LYS A 37 13.25 1.62 -8.05
C LYS A 37 12.76 2.19 -6.74
N PHE A 38 11.77 1.52 -6.15
CA PHE A 38 11.12 1.96 -4.92
C PHE A 38 11.04 0.83 -3.91
N ILE A 39 11.42 1.11 -2.68
CA ILE A 39 11.11 0.30 -1.52
C ILE A 39 10.10 1.10 -0.70
N ILE A 40 8.91 0.51 -0.47
CA ILE A 40 7.81 1.19 0.19
C ILE A 40 7.38 0.37 1.40
N GLY A 41 7.59 0.89 2.60
CA GLY A 41 7.12 0.29 3.84
C GLY A 41 5.61 0.50 4.02
N LEU A 42 4.86 -0.57 4.24
CA LEU A 42 3.43 -0.55 4.48
C LEU A 42 3.12 -0.95 5.92
N GLY A 43 2.99 0.04 6.80
CA GLY A 43 2.65 -0.17 8.20
C GLY A 43 2.18 1.11 8.87
N GLY A 44 1.41 1.01 9.97
CA GLY A 44 0.99 2.14 10.79
C GLY A 44 0.18 3.21 10.06
N SER A 45 -0.59 2.86 9.03
CA SER A 45 -1.41 3.80 8.26
C SER A 45 -2.72 4.15 8.95
N ALA A 46 -3.19 5.41 8.78
CA ALA A 46 -4.54 5.85 9.19
C ALA A 46 -5.60 5.64 8.10
N THR A 47 -5.19 5.31 6.89
CA THR A 47 -6.03 5.28 5.68
C THR A 47 -6.74 3.95 5.47
N SER A 48 -7.88 3.98 4.80
CA SER A 48 -8.63 2.82 4.31
C SER A 48 -9.30 3.12 2.97
N ASP A 49 -8.60 3.82 2.10
CA ASP A 49 -9.09 4.28 0.80
C ASP A 49 -8.69 3.37 -0.38
N CYS A 50 -8.13 2.21 -0.11
CA CYS A 50 -7.65 1.25 -1.11
C CYS A 50 -6.63 1.86 -2.09
N GLY A 51 -5.88 2.88 -1.66
CA GLY A 51 -4.93 3.59 -2.51
C GLY A 51 -5.55 4.55 -3.53
N LEU A 52 -6.87 4.80 -3.46
CA LEU A 52 -7.56 5.70 -4.39
C LEU A 52 -7.00 7.12 -4.38
N GLY A 53 -6.62 7.63 -3.19
CA GLY A 53 -5.96 8.93 -3.08
C GLY A 53 -4.66 8.97 -3.85
N MET A 54 -3.80 7.96 -3.68
CA MET A 54 -2.54 7.82 -4.41
C MET A 54 -2.75 7.82 -5.93
N LEU A 55 -3.66 6.97 -6.41
CA LEU A 55 -3.96 6.88 -7.84
C LEU A 55 -4.50 8.19 -8.40
N THR A 56 -5.31 8.91 -7.62
CA THR A 56 -5.84 10.24 -7.98
C THR A 56 -4.72 11.27 -8.09
N ALA A 57 -3.79 11.31 -7.13
CA ALA A 57 -2.65 12.21 -7.18
C ALA A 57 -1.75 11.94 -8.39
N LEU A 58 -1.43 10.68 -8.65
CA LEU A 58 -0.64 10.28 -9.83
C LEU A 58 -1.32 10.72 -11.14
N LYS A 59 -2.62 10.49 -11.24
CA LYS A 59 -3.40 10.96 -12.41
C LYS A 59 -3.37 12.48 -12.57
N ASN A 60 -3.55 13.22 -11.48
CA ASN A 60 -3.60 14.67 -11.50
C ASN A 60 -2.24 15.29 -11.84
N ILE A 61 -1.15 14.72 -11.36
CA ILE A 61 0.20 15.28 -11.51
C ILE A 61 0.86 14.81 -12.80
N LEU A 62 0.73 13.53 -13.16
CA LEU A 62 1.41 12.91 -14.31
C LEU A 62 0.53 12.78 -15.55
N GLY A 63 -0.77 13.06 -15.43
CA GLY A 63 -1.76 12.96 -16.52
C GLY A 63 -2.41 11.59 -16.65
N ASN A 64 -3.41 11.48 -17.52
CA ASN A 64 -4.24 10.27 -17.64
C ASN A 64 -3.48 9.01 -18.09
N SER A 65 -2.40 9.16 -18.82
CA SER A 65 -1.56 8.07 -19.34
C SER A 65 -0.36 7.75 -18.46
N TRP A 66 -0.36 8.18 -17.19
CA TRP A 66 0.77 7.97 -16.29
C TRP A 66 1.19 6.49 -16.20
N ARG A 67 0.21 5.61 -16.14
CA ARG A 67 0.42 4.17 -16.00
C ARG A 67 1.20 3.60 -17.19
N ASP A 68 0.79 3.90 -18.40
CA ASP A 68 1.42 3.39 -19.62
C ASP A 68 2.87 3.90 -19.78
N LYS A 69 3.11 5.12 -19.29
CA LYS A 69 4.44 5.75 -19.38
C LYS A 69 5.46 5.16 -18.43
N ILE A 70 5.06 4.69 -17.26
CA ILE A 70 5.99 4.32 -16.19
C ILE A 70 6.06 2.82 -15.89
N LEU A 71 5.00 2.04 -16.16
CA LEU A 71 4.93 0.62 -15.79
C LEU A 71 6.06 -0.23 -16.36
N HIS A 72 6.48 0.02 -17.59
CA HIS A 72 7.51 -0.77 -18.26
C HIS A 72 8.90 -0.70 -17.60
N ASN A 73 9.12 0.28 -16.74
CA ASN A 73 10.44 0.54 -16.15
C ASN A 73 10.39 0.68 -14.63
N LEU A 74 9.26 0.35 -14.00
CA LEU A 74 9.06 0.55 -12.57
C LEU A 74 9.33 -0.76 -11.81
N ASP A 75 10.21 -0.68 -10.83
CA ASP A 75 10.52 -1.76 -9.89
C ASP A 75 10.07 -1.31 -8.49
N VAL A 76 8.98 -1.91 -8.00
CA VAL A 76 8.39 -1.55 -6.70
C VAL A 76 8.39 -2.76 -5.80
N THR A 77 9.09 -2.65 -4.68
CA THR A 77 9.06 -3.62 -3.59
C THR A 77 8.30 -3.04 -2.41
N LEU A 78 7.28 -3.74 -1.96
CA LEU A 78 6.52 -3.41 -0.76
C LEU A 78 7.08 -4.20 0.41
N ALA A 79 7.64 -3.51 1.39
CA ALA A 79 8.05 -4.11 2.65
C ALA A 79 6.85 -4.21 3.58
N SER A 80 6.31 -5.43 3.76
CA SER A 80 5.12 -5.66 4.58
C SER A 80 5.05 -7.10 5.07
N ASP A 81 4.79 -7.27 6.37
CA ASP A 81 4.56 -8.56 7.02
C ASP A 81 3.05 -8.91 7.13
N VAL A 82 2.19 -8.05 6.60
CA VAL A 82 0.75 -8.25 6.55
C VAL A 82 0.39 -9.20 5.41
N SER A 83 -0.43 -10.22 5.71
CA SER A 83 -0.90 -11.20 4.73
C SER A 83 -2.39 -11.05 4.37
N ASN A 84 -3.09 -10.12 5.00
CA ASN A 84 -4.53 -9.94 4.86
C ASN A 84 -4.94 -9.56 3.44
N PRO A 85 -6.07 -10.10 2.93
CA PRO A 85 -6.65 -9.68 1.66
C PRO A 85 -7.23 -8.27 1.75
N LEU A 86 -7.65 -7.73 0.60
CA LEU A 86 -8.22 -6.39 0.52
C LEU A 86 -9.54 -6.26 1.30
N TYR A 87 -10.44 -7.23 1.16
CA TYR A 87 -11.77 -7.21 1.76
C TYR A 87 -12.20 -8.59 2.28
N GLY A 88 -13.33 -8.65 2.96
CA GLY A 88 -13.90 -9.83 3.59
C GLY A 88 -13.62 -9.90 5.08
N GLU A 89 -13.92 -11.03 5.71
CA GLU A 89 -13.81 -11.24 7.16
C GLU A 89 -12.40 -10.96 7.69
N HIS A 90 -11.37 -11.31 6.92
CA HIS A 90 -9.96 -11.05 7.23
C HIS A 90 -9.38 -9.89 6.43
N GLY A 91 -10.23 -9.06 5.82
CA GLY A 91 -9.83 -7.95 4.97
C GLY A 91 -9.34 -6.73 5.73
N ALA A 92 -8.82 -5.77 4.98
CA ALA A 92 -8.23 -4.53 5.52
C ALA A 92 -9.17 -3.77 6.48
N ALA A 93 -10.44 -3.63 6.12
CA ALA A 93 -11.40 -2.89 6.92
C ALA A 93 -11.77 -3.63 8.21
N ALA A 94 -12.00 -4.95 8.13
CA ALA A 94 -12.39 -5.76 9.28
C ALA A 94 -11.28 -5.85 10.33
N VAL A 95 -10.04 -6.10 9.89
CA VAL A 95 -8.90 -6.33 10.79
C VAL A 95 -8.29 -5.03 11.30
N PHE A 96 -8.10 -4.04 10.43
CA PHE A 96 -7.36 -2.82 10.77
C PHE A 96 -8.25 -1.58 10.94
N GLY A 97 -9.54 -1.67 10.63
CA GLY A 97 -10.50 -0.57 10.77
C GLY A 97 -10.64 -0.07 12.21
N PRO A 98 -10.82 -0.96 13.23
CA PRO A 98 -11.02 -0.55 14.61
C PRO A 98 -9.91 0.36 15.14
N GLN A 99 -8.63 0.02 14.93
CA GLN A 99 -7.49 0.83 15.38
C GLN A 99 -7.40 2.21 14.70
N LYS A 100 -8.10 2.38 13.57
CA LYS A 100 -8.17 3.64 12.81
C LYS A 100 -9.41 4.46 13.16
N GLY A 101 -10.17 4.06 14.18
CA GLY A 101 -11.38 4.74 14.64
C GLY A 101 -12.64 4.36 13.86
N ALA A 102 -12.64 3.24 13.11
CA ALA A 102 -13.83 2.79 12.41
C ALA A 102 -14.87 2.17 13.37
N THR A 103 -16.12 2.59 13.24
CA THR A 103 -17.27 1.88 13.83
C THR A 103 -17.59 0.62 13.00
N THR A 104 -18.41 -0.27 13.56
CA THR A 104 -18.88 -1.47 12.82
C THR A 104 -19.57 -1.12 11.51
N GLU A 105 -20.36 -0.06 11.49
CA GLU A 105 -21.01 0.43 10.28
C GLU A 105 -20.01 0.93 9.24
N MET A 106 -18.99 1.69 9.67
CA MET A 106 -17.91 2.16 8.83
C MET A 106 -17.12 0.99 8.24
N ILE A 107 -16.82 -0.05 9.02
CA ILE A 107 -16.14 -1.25 8.55
C ILE A 107 -16.92 -1.91 7.42
N GLY A 108 -18.23 -2.11 7.60
CA GLY A 108 -19.10 -2.68 6.56
C GLY A 108 -19.15 -1.82 5.29
N TYR A 109 -19.14 -0.50 5.43
CA TYR A 109 -19.08 0.43 4.30
C TYR A 109 -17.74 0.35 3.56
N LEU A 110 -16.64 0.39 4.29
CA LEU A 110 -15.28 0.32 3.74
C LEU A 110 -15.03 -1.01 3.00
N ASP A 111 -15.49 -2.12 3.57
CA ASP A 111 -15.40 -3.45 2.94
C ASP A 111 -16.15 -3.49 1.59
N ARG A 112 -17.39 -3.03 1.58
CA ARG A 112 -18.17 -2.96 0.32
C ARG A 112 -17.53 -2.05 -0.71
N ARG A 113 -16.97 -0.91 -0.29
CA ARG A 113 -16.23 0.01 -1.17
C ARG A 113 -14.99 -0.65 -1.76
N ALA A 114 -14.20 -1.36 -0.96
CA ALA A 114 -13.03 -2.10 -1.40
C ALA A 114 -13.39 -3.18 -2.43
N ARG A 115 -14.44 -3.97 -2.15
CA ARG A 115 -14.96 -4.99 -3.07
C ARG A 115 -15.42 -4.41 -4.40
N THR A 116 -16.14 -3.28 -4.37
CA THR A 116 -16.62 -2.61 -5.58
C THR A 116 -15.44 -2.08 -6.40
N PHE A 117 -14.47 -1.46 -5.73
CA PHE A 117 -13.26 -0.94 -6.39
C PHE A 117 -12.44 -2.05 -7.05
N SER A 118 -12.18 -3.16 -6.34
CA SER A 118 -11.47 -4.31 -6.87
C SER A 118 -12.17 -4.88 -8.12
N ARG A 119 -13.48 -5.07 -8.05
CA ARG A 119 -14.25 -5.57 -9.19
C ARG A 119 -14.16 -4.65 -10.40
N MET A 120 -14.22 -3.33 -10.21
CA MET A 120 -14.08 -2.37 -11.31
C MET A 120 -12.67 -2.42 -11.92
N ALA A 121 -11.65 -2.48 -11.08
CA ALA A 121 -10.27 -2.54 -11.51
C ALA A 121 -9.96 -3.86 -12.25
N SER A 122 -10.47 -4.98 -11.75
CA SER A 122 -10.24 -6.30 -12.38
C SER A 122 -10.91 -6.41 -13.76
N VAL A 123 -12.10 -5.84 -13.92
CA VAL A 123 -12.75 -5.77 -15.24
C VAL A 123 -11.92 -4.95 -16.22
N GLN A 124 -11.35 -3.84 -15.78
CA GLN A 124 -10.55 -2.96 -16.64
C GLN A 124 -9.17 -3.55 -16.98
N LEU A 125 -8.55 -4.27 -16.07
CA LEU A 125 -7.15 -4.70 -16.19
C LEU A 125 -6.99 -6.19 -16.53
N GLY A 126 -8.07 -6.98 -16.46
CA GLY A 126 -8.06 -8.40 -16.75
C GLY A 126 -7.44 -9.28 -15.67
N VAL A 127 -7.09 -8.71 -14.51
CA VAL A 127 -6.47 -9.41 -13.37
C VAL A 127 -7.03 -8.85 -12.07
N ASP A 128 -7.08 -9.66 -11.00
CA ASP A 128 -7.51 -9.24 -9.67
C ASP A 128 -6.53 -9.71 -8.60
N HIS A 129 -5.93 -8.77 -7.90
CA HIS A 129 -5.00 -8.97 -6.79
C HIS A 129 -5.64 -8.78 -5.41
N ALA A 130 -6.97 -8.75 -5.31
CA ALA A 130 -7.66 -8.46 -4.04
C ALA A 130 -7.39 -9.50 -2.94
N PHE A 131 -7.12 -10.75 -3.32
CA PHE A 131 -6.84 -11.85 -2.40
C PHE A 131 -5.36 -12.22 -2.33
N ASP A 132 -4.50 -11.48 -3.00
CA ASP A 132 -3.06 -11.68 -2.89
C ASP A 132 -2.57 -11.29 -1.49
N LYS A 133 -1.53 -12.00 -1.03
CA LYS A 133 -0.90 -11.73 0.26
C LYS A 133 -0.53 -10.24 0.35
N GLY A 134 -1.01 -9.56 1.39
CA GLY A 134 -0.71 -8.16 1.65
C GLY A 134 -1.53 -7.14 0.86
N ALA A 135 -2.52 -7.56 0.06
CA ALA A 135 -3.44 -6.64 -0.61
C ALA A 135 -4.14 -5.70 0.38
N GLY A 136 -4.47 -6.19 1.59
CA GLY A 136 -5.08 -5.39 2.66
C GLY A 136 -4.12 -4.46 3.41
N ALA A 137 -2.81 -4.58 3.19
CA ALA A 137 -1.82 -3.76 3.89
C ALA A 137 -2.10 -2.26 3.71
N ALA A 138 -1.91 -1.50 4.79
CA ALA A 138 -2.13 -0.05 4.82
C ALA A 138 -3.51 0.38 4.28
N GLY A 139 -4.57 -0.37 4.65
CA GLY A 139 -5.95 -0.05 4.27
C GLY A 139 -6.25 -0.22 2.78
N GLY A 140 -5.59 -1.21 2.16
CA GLY A 140 -5.72 -1.53 0.75
C GLY A 140 -4.75 -0.78 -0.17
N LEU A 141 -3.79 -0.02 0.40
CA LEU A 141 -2.72 0.58 -0.39
C LEU A 141 -1.86 -0.51 -1.05
N GLY A 142 -1.63 -1.65 -0.36
CA GLY A 142 -0.97 -2.83 -0.92
C GLY A 142 -1.64 -3.31 -2.20
N TYR A 143 -2.97 -3.42 -2.20
CA TYR A 143 -3.75 -3.75 -3.40
C TYR A 143 -3.49 -2.77 -4.54
N ALA A 144 -3.51 -1.46 -4.28
CA ALA A 144 -3.29 -0.48 -5.33
C ALA A 144 -1.92 -0.64 -6.02
N PHE A 145 -0.88 -0.91 -5.24
CA PHE A 145 0.45 -1.17 -5.80
C PHE A 145 0.51 -2.47 -6.60
N LEU A 146 -0.07 -3.56 -6.08
CA LEU A 146 -0.15 -4.84 -6.79
C LEU A 146 -0.92 -4.70 -8.11
N GLN A 147 -2.12 -4.13 -8.04
CA GLN A 147 -3.08 -4.06 -9.14
C GLN A 147 -2.65 -3.09 -10.25
N PHE A 148 -2.06 -1.95 -9.88
CA PHE A 148 -1.81 -0.86 -10.82
C PHE A 148 -0.33 -0.64 -11.13
N MET A 149 0.60 -1.16 -10.33
CA MET A 149 2.03 -0.91 -10.48
C MET A 149 2.88 -2.18 -10.56
N ASN A 150 2.24 -3.36 -10.61
CA ASN A 150 2.94 -4.65 -10.70
C ASN A 150 4.00 -4.84 -9.59
N ALA A 151 3.71 -4.32 -8.40
CA ALA A 151 4.61 -4.36 -7.26
C ALA A 151 4.80 -5.79 -6.74
N LYS A 152 5.93 -6.03 -6.07
CA LYS A 152 6.21 -7.28 -5.33
C LYS A 152 6.10 -7.01 -3.84
N ILE A 153 5.63 -7.99 -3.08
CA ILE A 153 5.62 -7.92 -1.61
C ILE A 153 6.73 -8.81 -1.06
N GLN A 154 7.53 -8.26 -0.16
CA GLN A 154 8.54 -8.96 0.62
C GLN A 154 8.37 -8.66 2.10
N SER A 155 8.86 -9.53 2.99
CA SER A 155 8.90 -9.21 4.41
C SER A 155 9.83 -8.01 4.67
N GLY A 156 9.53 -7.23 5.71
CA GLY A 156 10.37 -6.07 6.05
C GLY A 156 11.80 -6.48 6.40
N VAL A 157 11.96 -7.64 7.03
CA VAL A 157 13.27 -8.21 7.40
C VAL A 157 14.05 -8.62 6.15
N ASP A 158 13.43 -9.31 5.20
CA ASP A 158 14.11 -9.73 3.97
C ASP A 158 14.60 -8.53 3.17
N VAL A 159 13.74 -7.51 3.00
CA VAL A 159 14.12 -6.24 2.33
C VAL A 159 15.31 -5.58 3.03
N LEU A 160 15.32 -5.56 4.37
CA LEU A 160 16.43 -5.01 5.14
C LEU A 160 17.71 -5.80 4.88
N PHE A 161 17.66 -7.13 5.01
CA PHE A 161 18.81 -8.02 4.86
C PHE A 161 19.43 -7.91 3.45
N GLU A 162 18.60 -7.90 2.43
CA GLU A 162 19.07 -7.68 1.04
C GLU A 162 19.74 -6.30 0.89
N THR A 163 19.12 -5.25 1.45
CA THR A 163 19.60 -3.87 1.29
C THR A 163 20.96 -3.64 1.94
N ILE A 164 21.22 -4.24 3.12
CA ILE A 164 22.49 -4.10 3.86
C ILE A 164 23.51 -5.19 3.50
N HIS A 165 23.19 -6.10 2.60
CA HIS A 165 24.00 -7.27 2.26
C HIS A 165 24.37 -8.09 3.52
N PHE A 166 23.35 -8.43 4.32
CA PHE A 166 23.48 -9.04 5.64
C PHE A 166 24.28 -10.33 5.62
N ASP A 167 24.17 -11.15 4.59
CA ASP A 167 24.93 -12.39 4.40
C ASP A 167 26.45 -12.14 4.48
N ALA A 168 26.91 -11.06 3.84
CA ALA A 168 28.33 -10.69 3.87
C ALA A 168 28.82 -10.19 5.24
N ILE A 169 27.89 -9.79 6.12
CA ILE A 169 28.18 -9.40 7.50
C ILE A 169 28.22 -10.64 8.39
N ILE A 170 27.23 -11.52 8.25
CA ILE A 170 27.03 -12.72 9.06
C ILE A 170 28.22 -13.70 8.94
N ASP A 171 28.80 -13.83 7.75
CA ASP A 171 29.96 -14.68 7.50
C ASP A 171 31.21 -14.31 8.32
N LYS A 172 31.20 -13.16 8.99
CA LYS A 172 32.33 -12.61 9.76
C LYS A 172 32.10 -12.61 11.26
N VAL A 173 30.96 -13.15 11.73
CA VAL A 173 30.61 -13.15 13.15
C VAL A 173 30.53 -14.57 13.72
N ASP A 174 30.94 -14.75 14.96
CA ASP A 174 30.92 -16.04 15.65
C ASP A 174 29.59 -16.30 16.36
N LEU A 175 28.81 -15.25 16.66
CA LEU A 175 27.55 -15.34 17.42
C LEU A 175 26.62 -14.20 17.04
N ILE A 176 25.34 -14.54 16.89
CA ILE A 176 24.22 -13.58 16.71
C ILE A 176 23.30 -13.73 17.91
N ILE A 177 22.92 -12.61 18.53
CA ILE A 177 22.02 -12.56 19.71
C ILE A 177 20.76 -11.79 19.33
#